data_673696e069c28e6b742186b0e1d1f175
#
_entry.id   673696e069c28e6b742186b0e1d1f175
#
_cell.length_a   1.000
_cell.length_b   1.000
_cell.length_c   1.000
_cell.angle_alpha   90.00
_cell.angle_beta   90.00
_cell.angle_gamma   90.00
#
_symmetry.space_group_name_H-M   'P 1'
#
loop_
_entity.id
_entity.type
_entity.pdbx_description
1 polymer ?
#
loop_
_entity_poly.entity_id
_entity_poly.type
_entity_poly.pdbx_seq_one_letter_code
_entity_poly.pdbx_strand_id
1 'polypeptide(L)'
;MQDYSVIVENVTFGYSEDTPILKNVSLKIPVGKTIAIMGGSGCGKTTLLKLISGQIKPSSGSVTVLNQEITKQSNKQILELRRRIGMLFQFGALFTDMSVYENVAFCLKEHTDLSESMIKKIVAMKLNAVGLFGTEQLMPQELSGGMSRRVALARSMALDPELMMYDEPFTGLDPISLNVSAMLIQKLNKALKQTSILVTHDIESSFKIVDYIHFMADGKIIAEGSPIDVQNTDNPMVRQFIEGKVNGPYSFEYKTNLDYNAYLGIL
;
A
#
# COMPACT_ATOMS: atom_id res chain seq x y z
N MET A 1 16.82 19.90 -4.89
CA MET A 1 16.26 18.56 -5.19
C MET A 1 15.17 18.28 -4.17
N GLN A 2 14.12 17.61 -4.58
CA GLN A 2 13.07 17.19 -3.66
C GLN A 2 13.60 16.01 -2.84
N ASP A 3 13.67 16.15 -1.52
CA ASP A 3 14.20 15.10 -0.65
C ASP A 3 13.16 14.03 -0.31
N TYR A 4 11.84 14.39 -0.32
CA TYR A 4 10.74 13.52 0.07
C TYR A 4 9.60 13.52 -0.96
N SER A 5 9.09 12.33 -1.29
CA SER A 5 7.88 12.15 -2.12
C SER A 5 6.60 12.32 -1.30
N VAL A 6 6.63 11.94 -0.01
CA VAL A 6 5.49 12.09 0.89
C VAL A 6 5.98 12.63 2.24
N ILE A 7 5.24 13.58 2.78
CA ILE A 7 5.42 14.11 4.13
C ILE A 7 4.05 14.10 4.83
N VAL A 8 3.96 13.43 5.94
CA VAL A 8 2.80 13.40 6.83
C VAL A 8 3.21 14.05 8.14
N GLU A 9 2.50 15.09 8.57
CA GLU A 9 2.85 15.87 9.76
C GLU A 9 1.67 15.99 10.72
N ASN A 10 1.82 15.39 11.91
CA ASN A 10 0.87 15.46 13.03
C ASN A 10 -0.57 15.11 12.64
N VAL A 11 -0.74 14.13 11.73
CA VAL A 11 -2.04 13.77 11.18
C VAL A 11 -2.87 12.99 12.20
N THR A 12 -4.06 13.52 12.45
CA THR A 12 -5.14 12.81 13.16
C THR A 12 -6.32 12.62 12.22
N PHE A 13 -6.92 11.43 12.23
CA PHE A 13 -8.09 11.12 11.43
C PHE A 13 -8.97 10.05 12.09
N GLY A 14 -10.28 10.24 12.03
CA GLY A 14 -11.31 9.27 12.38
C GLY A 14 -12.51 9.43 11.45
N TYR A 15 -13.28 8.35 11.24
CA TYR A 15 -14.56 8.43 10.53
C TYR A 15 -15.67 9.02 11.41
N SER A 16 -15.45 9.09 12.73
CA SER A 16 -16.24 9.81 13.72
C SER A 16 -15.31 10.64 14.60
N GLU A 17 -15.82 11.71 15.20
CA GLU A 17 -15.02 12.60 16.04
C GLU A 17 -14.49 11.90 17.30
N ASP A 18 -15.27 10.97 17.87
CA ASP A 18 -14.95 10.31 19.14
C ASP A 18 -13.93 9.17 19.02
N THR A 19 -13.71 8.63 17.80
CA THR A 19 -12.86 7.44 17.61
C THR A 19 -11.79 7.66 16.54
N PRO A 20 -10.68 8.33 16.89
CA PRO A 20 -9.59 8.54 15.94
C PRO A 20 -8.88 7.23 15.61
N ILE A 21 -8.77 6.93 14.29
CA ILE A 21 -8.03 5.78 13.76
C ILE A 21 -6.54 6.10 13.67
N LEU A 22 -6.20 7.33 13.25
CA LEU A 22 -4.82 7.83 13.24
C LEU A 22 -4.71 8.92 14.30
N LYS A 23 -3.66 8.87 15.11
CA LYS A 23 -3.47 9.69 16.30
C LYS A 23 -2.10 10.37 16.27
N ASN A 24 -2.05 11.58 15.73
CA ASN A 24 -0.81 12.38 15.64
C ASN A 24 0.31 11.64 14.88
N VAL A 25 0.00 11.11 13.70
CA VAL A 25 0.96 10.37 12.87
C VAL A 25 1.85 11.34 12.11
N SER A 26 3.17 11.13 12.20
CA SER A 26 4.16 11.85 11.39
C SER A 26 5.12 10.84 10.76
N LEU A 27 5.38 10.97 9.44
CA LEU A 27 6.37 10.18 8.72
C LEU A 27 6.83 10.90 7.44
N LYS A 28 7.99 10.51 6.92
CA LYS A 28 8.55 11.05 5.69
C LYS A 28 9.00 9.90 4.78
N ILE A 29 8.67 9.98 3.50
CA ILE A 29 9.03 9.00 2.48
C ILE A 29 10.03 9.63 1.51
N PRO A 30 11.32 9.28 1.56
CA PRO A 30 12.34 9.81 0.66
C PRO A 30 12.09 9.38 -0.79
N VAL A 31 12.50 10.24 -1.74
CA VAL A 31 12.41 9.94 -3.18
C VAL A 31 13.25 8.71 -3.54
N GLY A 32 12.69 7.84 -4.37
CA GLY A 32 13.38 6.66 -4.92
C GLY A 32 13.61 5.52 -3.91
N LYS A 33 12.97 5.59 -2.74
CA LYS A 33 13.05 4.56 -1.69
C LYS A 33 11.79 3.72 -1.62
N THR A 34 11.95 2.48 -1.18
CA THR A 34 10.85 1.57 -0.87
C THR A 34 10.67 1.54 0.65
N ILE A 35 9.54 2.06 1.12
CA ILE A 35 9.24 2.20 2.55
C ILE A 35 8.08 1.27 2.92
N ALA A 36 8.25 0.45 3.96
CA ALA A 36 7.14 -0.33 4.51
C ALA A 36 6.40 0.44 5.60
N ILE A 37 5.09 0.32 5.59
CA ILE A 37 4.21 0.66 6.72
C ILE A 37 3.66 -0.66 7.25
N MET A 38 4.18 -1.11 8.38
CA MET A 38 3.88 -2.41 8.97
C MET A 38 3.02 -2.28 10.23
N GLY A 39 2.42 -3.37 10.65
CA GLY A 39 1.63 -3.41 11.88
C GLY A 39 0.41 -4.32 11.78
N GLY A 40 -0.25 -4.53 12.91
CA GLY A 40 -1.42 -5.40 13.03
C GLY A 40 -2.61 -4.96 12.18
N SER A 41 -3.59 -5.86 12.03
CA SER A 41 -4.84 -5.52 11.36
C SER A 41 -5.58 -4.40 12.13
N GLY A 42 -6.20 -3.48 11.39
CA GLY A 42 -6.96 -2.37 12.00
C GLY A 42 -6.14 -1.22 12.59
N CYS A 43 -4.79 -1.25 12.58
CA CYS A 43 -3.97 -0.17 13.13
C CYS A 43 -3.94 1.13 12.31
N GLY A 44 -4.63 1.18 11.15
CA GLY A 44 -4.79 2.40 10.34
C GLY A 44 -3.97 2.46 9.05
N LYS A 45 -3.25 1.41 8.63
CA LYS A 45 -2.37 1.38 7.44
C LYS A 45 -3.10 1.79 6.14
N THR A 46 -4.21 1.11 5.82
CA THR A 46 -5.01 1.44 4.63
C THR A 46 -5.63 2.83 4.71
N THR A 47 -5.99 3.29 5.92
CA THR A 47 -6.48 4.67 6.14
C THR A 47 -5.38 5.69 5.82
N LEU A 48 -4.14 5.41 6.19
CA LEU A 48 -3.00 6.26 5.85
C LEU A 48 -2.76 6.30 4.33
N LEU A 49 -2.88 5.17 3.60
CA LEU A 49 -2.82 5.17 2.14
C LEU A 49 -3.94 6.01 1.50
N LYS A 50 -5.16 5.95 2.05
CA LYS A 50 -6.29 6.78 1.58
C LYS A 50 -6.03 8.28 1.77
N LEU A 51 -5.38 8.68 2.86
CA LEU A 51 -4.96 10.07 3.07
C LEU A 51 -3.87 10.47 2.06
N ILE A 52 -2.84 9.66 1.87
CA ILE A 52 -1.77 9.92 0.91
C ILE A 52 -2.30 10.02 -0.52
N SER A 53 -3.26 9.17 -0.91
CA SER A 53 -3.90 9.25 -2.23
C SER A 53 -4.93 10.38 -2.37
N GLY A 54 -5.19 11.13 -1.31
CA GLY A 54 -6.19 12.20 -1.27
C GLY A 54 -7.64 11.70 -1.39
N GLN A 55 -7.92 10.41 -1.11
CA GLN A 55 -9.29 9.87 -1.10
C GLN A 55 -10.09 10.43 0.07
N ILE A 56 -9.41 10.67 1.18
CA ILE A 56 -9.96 11.30 2.39
C ILE A 56 -9.01 12.43 2.83
N LYS A 57 -9.53 13.37 3.63
CA LYS A 57 -8.74 14.46 4.19
C LYS A 57 -8.54 14.23 5.70
N PRO A 58 -7.39 14.61 6.27
CA PRO A 58 -7.16 14.49 7.70
C PRO A 58 -8.07 15.45 8.49
N SER A 59 -8.41 15.08 9.73
CA SER A 59 -9.14 15.96 10.68
C SER A 59 -8.23 17.07 11.19
N SER A 60 -6.92 16.78 11.37
CA SER A 60 -5.88 17.75 11.70
C SER A 60 -4.53 17.29 11.17
N GLY A 61 -3.55 18.23 11.14
CA GLY A 61 -2.25 17.97 10.53
C GLY A 61 -2.23 18.20 9.03
N SER A 62 -1.16 17.81 8.37
CA SER A 62 -0.99 17.98 6.93
C SER A 62 -0.43 16.74 6.24
N VAL A 63 -0.79 16.55 4.97
CA VAL A 63 -0.26 15.51 4.08
C VAL A 63 0.20 16.19 2.81
N THR A 64 1.49 16.12 2.53
CA THR A 64 2.09 16.62 1.27
C THR A 64 2.56 15.43 0.45
N VAL A 65 2.14 15.36 -0.81
CA VAL A 65 2.48 14.29 -1.76
C VAL A 65 2.97 14.92 -3.05
N LEU A 66 4.14 14.50 -3.53
CA LEU A 66 4.77 15.03 -4.75
C LEU A 66 4.73 16.57 -4.80
N ASN A 67 5.06 17.22 -3.67
CA ASN A 67 5.05 18.68 -3.44
C ASN A 67 3.65 19.33 -3.42
N GLN A 68 2.59 18.57 -3.32
CA GLN A 68 1.22 19.10 -3.23
C GLN A 68 0.61 18.77 -1.88
N GLU A 69 0.26 19.77 -1.09
CA GLU A 69 -0.44 19.58 0.18
C GLU A 69 -1.92 19.25 -0.09
N ILE A 70 -2.31 18.02 0.23
CA ILE A 70 -3.62 17.42 -0.11
C ILE A 70 -4.80 18.26 0.40
N THR A 71 -4.68 18.85 1.61
CA THR A 71 -5.76 19.62 2.22
C THR A 71 -6.07 20.90 1.46
N LYS A 72 -5.10 21.47 0.77
CA LYS A 72 -5.21 22.73 0.01
C LYS A 72 -5.62 22.53 -1.45
N GLN A 73 -5.64 21.28 -1.93
CA GLN A 73 -5.94 21.00 -3.33
C GLN A 73 -7.46 20.97 -3.60
N SER A 74 -7.84 21.47 -4.76
CA SER A 74 -9.17 21.25 -5.35
C SER A 74 -9.32 19.81 -5.83
N ASN A 75 -10.55 19.35 -6.04
CA ASN A 75 -10.82 18.01 -6.57
C ASN A 75 -10.13 17.76 -7.91
N LYS A 76 -10.06 18.77 -8.78
CA LYS A 76 -9.36 18.66 -10.07
C LYS A 76 -7.85 18.43 -9.87
N GLN A 77 -7.21 19.17 -8.97
CA GLN A 77 -5.78 19.01 -8.67
C GLN A 77 -5.49 17.65 -8.01
N ILE A 78 -6.40 17.15 -7.16
CA ILE A 78 -6.28 15.79 -6.59
C ILE A 78 -6.37 14.73 -7.70
N LEU A 79 -7.25 14.88 -8.69
CA LEU A 79 -7.34 13.95 -9.81
C LEU A 79 -6.05 13.95 -10.65
N GLU A 80 -5.48 15.13 -10.93
CA GLU A 80 -4.18 15.24 -11.62
C GLU A 80 -3.04 14.60 -10.80
N LEU A 81 -3.03 14.81 -9.49
CA LEU A 81 -2.05 14.17 -8.61
C LEU A 81 -2.17 12.65 -8.66
N ARG A 82 -3.39 12.10 -8.66
CA ARG A 82 -3.61 10.64 -8.70
C ARG A 82 -3.12 9.99 -9.99
N ARG A 83 -3.02 10.69 -11.11
CA ARG A 83 -2.40 10.18 -12.35
C ARG A 83 -0.91 9.88 -12.18
N ARG A 84 -0.26 10.53 -11.21
CA ARG A 84 1.16 10.35 -10.86
C ARG A 84 1.36 9.30 -9.75
N ILE A 85 0.27 8.71 -9.25
CA ILE A 85 0.26 7.72 -8.18
C ILE A 85 -0.31 6.41 -8.73
N GLY A 86 0.47 5.35 -8.67
CA GLY A 86 -0.02 3.99 -8.93
C GLY A 86 -0.47 3.32 -7.63
N MET A 87 -1.55 2.55 -7.67
CA MET A 87 -2.03 1.81 -6.51
C MET A 87 -2.36 0.37 -6.88
N LEU A 88 -1.70 -0.57 -6.19
CA LEU A 88 -2.04 -1.97 -6.22
C LEU A 88 -2.87 -2.30 -4.98
N PHE A 89 -4.14 -2.64 -5.20
CA PHE A 89 -5.07 -3.03 -4.15
C PHE A 89 -4.89 -4.48 -3.69
N GLN A 90 -5.28 -4.78 -2.48
CA GLN A 90 -5.11 -6.06 -1.80
C GLN A 90 -5.51 -7.29 -2.65
N PHE A 91 -6.60 -7.23 -3.40
CA PHE A 91 -7.07 -8.31 -4.27
C PHE A 91 -6.88 -8.02 -5.77
N GLY A 92 -6.01 -7.05 -6.13
CA GLY A 92 -5.77 -6.64 -7.49
C GLY A 92 -6.89 -5.77 -8.08
N ALA A 93 -8.14 -5.99 -7.72
CA ALA A 93 -9.32 -5.25 -8.19
C ALA A 93 -9.40 -5.12 -9.73
N LEU A 94 -9.17 -6.24 -10.45
CA LEU A 94 -9.34 -6.27 -11.89
C LEU A 94 -10.81 -6.08 -12.27
N PHE A 95 -11.06 -5.41 -13.38
CA PHE A 95 -12.37 -5.36 -14.02
C PHE A 95 -12.67 -6.75 -14.59
N THR A 96 -13.69 -7.41 -14.09
CA THR A 96 -13.99 -8.82 -14.39
C THR A 96 -14.61 -9.04 -15.76
N ASP A 97 -15.15 -7.98 -16.35
CA ASP A 97 -15.76 -7.90 -17.68
C ASP A 97 -14.81 -7.39 -18.77
N MET A 98 -13.55 -7.16 -18.40
CA MET A 98 -12.48 -6.71 -19.30
C MET A 98 -11.37 -7.76 -19.40
N SER A 99 -10.81 -7.95 -20.59
CA SER A 99 -9.62 -8.77 -20.82
C SER A 99 -8.39 -8.23 -20.09
N VAL A 100 -7.32 -9.00 -20.05
CA VAL A 100 -6.00 -8.59 -19.53
C VAL A 100 -5.52 -7.33 -20.25
N TYR A 101 -5.63 -7.30 -21.59
CA TYR A 101 -5.29 -6.12 -22.37
C TYR A 101 -6.08 -4.89 -21.94
N GLU A 102 -7.40 -5.02 -21.88
CA GLU A 102 -8.29 -3.91 -21.54
C GLU A 102 -8.05 -3.40 -20.11
N ASN A 103 -7.83 -4.31 -19.15
CA ASN A 103 -7.46 -3.93 -17.80
C ASN A 103 -6.22 -3.04 -17.76
N VAL A 104 -5.15 -3.41 -18.46
CA VAL A 104 -3.90 -2.64 -18.46
C VAL A 104 -4.03 -1.36 -19.30
N ALA A 105 -4.74 -1.44 -20.44
CA ALA A 105 -4.97 -0.31 -21.34
C ALA A 105 -5.88 0.77 -20.74
N PHE A 106 -6.76 0.41 -19.80
CA PHE A 106 -7.80 1.29 -19.26
C PHE A 106 -7.26 2.66 -18.84
N CYS A 107 -6.24 2.70 -17.98
CA CYS A 107 -5.66 3.96 -17.52
C CYS A 107 -5.03 4.78 -18.65
N LEU A 108 -4.43 4.11 -19.64
CA LEU A 108 -3.85 4.79 -20.81
C LEU A 108 -4.93 5.43 -21.68
N LYS A 109 -6.04 4.73 -21.94
CA LYS A 109 -7.16 5.24 -22.72
C LYS A 109 -7.88 6.41 -22.05
N GLU A 110 -8.06 6.34 -20.73
CA GLU A 110 -8.76 7.37 -19.97
C GLU A 110 -7.91 8.64 -19.72
N HIS A 111 -6.59 8.52 -19.71
CA HIS A 111 -5.73 9.61 -19.21
C HIS A 111 -4.68 10.09 -20.21
N THR A 112 -4.64 9.55 -21.44
CA THR A 112 -3.70 9.97 -22.48
C THR A 112 -4.37 10.04 -23.84
N ASP A 113 -3.79 10.84 -24.76
CA ASP A 113 -4.19 10.92 -26.15
C ASP A 113 -3.36 10.00 -27.07
N LEU A 114 -2.84 8.89 -26.52
CA LEU A 114 -2.03 7.92 -27.27
C LEU A 114 -2.85 7.17 -28.30
N SER A 115 -2.27 6.92 -29.47
CA SER A 115 -2.91 6.09 -30.48
C SER A 115 -3.05 4.63 -30.01
N GLU A 116 -4.06 3.91 -30.50
CA GLU A 116 -4.30 2.51 -30.14
C GLU A 116 -3.06 1.62 -30.41
N SER A 117 -2.30 1.91 -31.47
CA SER A 117 -1.07 1.18 -31.77
C SER A 117 0.03 1.42 -30.73
N MET A 118 0.11 2.63 -30.14
CA MET A 118 1.03 2.94 -29.04
C MET A 118 0.59 2.28 -27.74
N ILE A 119 -0.71 2.36 -27.42
CA ILE A 119 -1.29 1.70 -26.22
C ILE A 119 -1.00 0.19 -26.28
N LYS A 120 -1.20 -0.45 -27.43
CA LYS A 120 -0.91 -1.89 -27.61
C LYS A 120 0.55 -2.23 -27.30
N LYS A 121 1.51 -1.40 -27.75
CA LYS A 121 2.92 -1.60 -27.45
C LYS A 121 3.24 -1.41 -25.97
N ILE A 122 2.69 -0.38 -25.34
CA ILE A 122 2.88 -0.12 -23.90
C ILE A 122 2.31 -1.28 -23.08
N VAL A 123 1.10 -1.73 -23.37
CA VAL A 123 0.48 -2.88 -22.71
C VAL A 123 1.35 -4.12 -22.81
N ALA A 124 1.84 -4.45 -24.02
CA ALA A 124 2.73 -5.58 -24.23
C ALA A 124 4.03 -5.45 -23.42
N MET A 125 4.62 -4.24 -23.35
CA MET A 125 5.81 -3.97 -22.51
C MET A 125 5.52 -4.17 -21.03
N LYS A 126 4.39 -3.67 -20.51
CA LYS A 126 4.00 -3.79 -19.09
C LYS A 126 3.70 -5.26 -18.75
N LEU A 127 3.01 -6.00 -19.60
CA LEU A 127 2.76 -7.43 -19.41
C LEU A 127 4.06 -8.24 -19.46
N ASN A 128 4.96 -7.92 -20.37
CA ASN A 128 6.29 -8.56 -20.43
C ASN A 128 7.09 -8.29 -19.15
N ALA A 129 7.05 -7.06 -18.62
CA ALA A 129 7.76 -6.69 -17.38
C ALA A 129 7.29 -7.51 -16.17
N VAL A 130 6.04 -7.96 -16.15
CA VAL A 130 5.47 -8.83 -15.09
C VAL A 130 5.46 -10.32 -15.47
N GLY A 131 6.09 -10.69 -16.62
CA GLY A 131 6.19 -12.08 -17.08
C GLY A 131 4.86 -12.68 -17.56
N LEU A 132 4.01 -11.84 -18.18
CA LEU A 132 2.69 -12.24 -18.70
C LEU A 132 2.49 -11.83 -20.17
N PHE A 133 3.57 -11.67 -20.92
CA PHE A 133 3.45 -11.44 -22.37
C PHE A 133 2.74 -12.63 -23.06
N GLY A 134 1.79 -12.32 -23.94
CA GLY A 134 0.99 -13.33 -24.66
C GLY A 134 -0.33 -13.69 -23.94
N THR A 135 -0.66 -13.05 -22.83
CA THR A 135 -1.92 -13.28 -22.08
C THR A 135 -3.00 -12.23 -22.36
N GLU A 136 -2.79 -11.34 -23.30
CA GLU A 136 -3.58 -10.13 -23.56
C GLU A 136 -5.07 -10.41 -23.74
N GLN A 137 -5.43 -11.57 -24.33
CA GLN A 137 -6.81 -11.93 -24.64
C GLN A 137 -7.52 -12.69 -23.51
N LEU A 138 -6.78 -13.14 -22.48
CA LEU A 138 -7.37 -13.85 -21.36
C LEU A 138 -8.28 -12.95 -20.54
N MET A 139 -9.34 -13.56 -19.99
CA MET A 139 -10.23 -12.91 -19.03
C MET A 139 -9.74 -13.15 -17.60
N PRO A 140 -10.05 -12.26 -16.63
CA PRO A 140 -9.61 -12.42 -15.23
C PRO A 140 -9.94 -13.77 -14.63
N GLN A 141 -11.07 -14.38 -14.99
CA GLN A 141 -11.50 -15.70 -14.52
C GLN A 141 -10.65 -16.87 -15.03
N GLU A 142 -9.85 -16.64 -16.07
CA GLU A 142 -8.93 -17.63 -16.64
C GLU A 142 -7.53 -17.55 -16.01
N LEU A 143 -7.31 -16.57 -15.12
CA LEU A 143 -6.02 -16.33 -14.49
C LEU A 143 -5.90 -17.05 -13.15
N SER A 144 -4.71 -17.56 -12.82
CA SER A 144 -4.39 -17.92 -11.44
C SER A 144 -4.33 -16.67 -10.55
N GLY A 145 -4.44 -16.84 -9.23
CA GLY A 145 -4.34 -15.70 -8.28
C GLY A 145 -3.04 -14.91 -8.43
N GLY A 146 -1.91 -15.59 -8.64
CA GLY A 146 -0.63 -14.94 -8.90
C GLY A 146 -0.58 -14.21 -10.24
N MET A 147 -1.22 -14.74 -11.30
CA MET A 147 -1.33 -14.04 -12.57
C MET A 147 -2.20 -12.79 -12.45
N SER A 148 -3.37 -12.90 -11.83
CA SER A 148 -4.28 -11.76 -11.60
C SER A 148 -3.59 -10.63 -10.86
N ARG A 149 -2.78 -10.95 -9.84
CA ARG A 149 -1.99 -9.97 -9.09
C ARG A 149 -0.96 -9.27 -9.97
N ARG A 150 -0.27 -10.02 -10.85
CA ARG A 150 0.71 -9.45 -11.79
C ARG A 150 0.07 -8.60 -12.88
N VAL A 151 -1.12 -8.95 -13.37
CA VAL A 151 -1.90 -8.09 -14.28
C VAL A 151 -2.29 -6.79 -13.58
N ALA A 152 -2.78 -6.86 -12.33
CA ALA A 152 -3.11 -5.67 -11.54
C ALA A 152 -1.87 -4.78 -11.28
N LEU A 153 -0.70 -5.38 -11.08
CA LEU A 153 0.57 -4.65 -11.00
C LEU A 153 0.89 -3.96 -12.32
N ALA A 154 0.79 -4.65 -13.45
CA ALA A 154 1.00 -4.04 -14.78
C ALA A 154 0.06 -2.85 -15.02
N ARG A 155 -1.22 -2.99 -14.65
CA ARG A 155 -2.22 -1.91 -14.73
C ARG A 155 -1.86 -0.71 -13.85
N SER A 156 -1.47 -0.95 -12.59
CA SER A 156 -1.12 0.14 -11.67
C SER A 156 0.12 0.93 -12.09
N MET A 157 0.96 0.33 -12.94
CA MET A 157 2.18 0.94 -13.48
C MET A 157 2.01 1.44 -14.93
N ALA A 158 0.80 1.38 -15.51
CA ALA A 158 0.59 1.70 -16.92
C ALA A 158 0.99 3.14 -17.28
N LEU A 159 0.74 4.09 -16.39
CA LEU A 159 1.05 5.52 -16.55
C LEU A 159 2.46 5.92 -16.06
N ASP A 160 3.35 4.99 -15.73
CA ASP A 160 4.67 5.25 -15.16
C ASP A 160 4.63 6.20 -13.94
N PRO A 161 3.89 5.85 -12.87
CA PRO A 161 3.68 6.74 -11.74
C PRO A 161 4.98 7.04 -10.99
N GLU A 162 5.10 8.25 -10.41
CA GLU A 162 6.24 8.68 -9.60
C GLU A 162 6.23 8.06 -8.19
N LEU A 163 5.02 7.80 -7.68
CA LEU A 163 4.78 7.14 -6.40
C LEU A 163 3.95 5.88 -6.60
N MET A 164 4.44 4.74 -6.15
CA MET A 164 3.72 3.48 -6.17
C MET A 164 3.28 3.09 -4.76
N MET A 165 2.02 2.74 -4.58
CA MET A 165 1.46 2.27 -3.32
C MET A 165 0.96 0.84 -3.47
N TYR A 166 1.36 -0.02 -2.53
CA TYR A 166 0.97 -1.42 -2.47
C TYR A 166 0.19 -1.67 -1.18
N ASP A 167 -1.08 -2.01 -1.28
CA ASP A 167 -1.91 -2.37 -0.13
C ASP A 167 -2.00 -3.89 -0.03
N GLU A 168 -1.28 -4.46 0.93
CA GLU A 168 -1.21 -5.90 1.21
C GLU A 168 -0.93 -6.77 -0.04
N PRO A 169 0.15 -6.53 -0.79
CA PRO A 169 0.37 -7.16 -2.10
C PRO A 169 0.62 -8.66 -2.03
N PHE A 170 0.93 -9.21 -0.85
CA PHE A 170 1.30 -10.61 -0.65
C PHE A 170 0.18 -11.47 -0.09
N THR A 171 -0.89 -10.87 0.42
CA THR A 171 -2.00 -11.56 1.08
C THR A 171 -2.68 -12.57 0.14
N GLY A 172 -2.81 -13.82 0.61
CA GLY A 172 -3.49 -14.89 -0.13
C GLY A 172 -2.67 -15.53 -1.26
N LEU A 173 -1.38 -15.22 -1.37
CA LEU A 173 -0.47 -15.90 -2.29
C LEU A 173 0.17 -17.12 -1.62
N ASP A 174 0.42 -18.17 -2.42
CA ASP A 174 1.29 -19.27 -2.00
C ASP A 174 2.74 -18.78 -1.86
N PRO A 175 3.61 -19.50 -1.13
CA PRO A 175 4.97 -19.04 -0.84
C PRO A 175 5.82 -18.75 -2.08
N ILE A 176 5.62 -19.48 -3.18
CA ILE A 176 6.38 -19.27 -4.42
C ILE A 176 5.89 -18.00 -5.10
N SER A 177 4.58 -17.85 -5.29
CA SER A 177 3.95 -16.66 -5.88
C SER A 177 4.25 -15.40 -5.09
N LEU A 178 4.31 -15.49 -3.76
CA LEU A 178 4.69 -14.41 -2.86
C LEU A 178 6.13 -13.94 -3.14
N ASN A 179 7.10 -14.86 -3.12
CA ASN A 179 8.50 -14.52 -3.39
C ASN A 179 8.69 -13.96 -4.81
N VAL A 180 8.02 -14.53 -5.81
CA VAL A 180 8.05 -13.99 -7.20
C VAL A 180 7.51 -12.56 -7.23
N SER A 181 6.41 -12.27 -6.53
CA SER A 181 5.81 -10.92 -6.47
C SER A 181 6.74 -9.94 -5.75
N ALA A 182 7.36 -10.34 -4.64
CA ALA A 182 8.30 -9.50 -3.89
C ALA A 182 9.55 -9.15 -4.74
N MET A 183 10.15 -10.14 -5.39
CA MET A 183 11.28 -9.92 -6.31
C MET A 183 10.91 -9.02 -7.49
N LEU A 184 9.70 -9.19 -8.04
CA LEU A 184 9.20 -8.38 -9.15
C LEU A 184 9.03 -6.92 -8.74
N ILE A 185 8.39 -6.65 -7.59
CA ILE A 185 8.26 -5.31 -7.01
C ILE A 185 9.65 -4.68 -6.82
N GLN A 186 10.60 -5.39 -6.21
CA GLN A 186 11.96 -4.90 -6.01
C GLN A 186 12.66 -4.57 -7.33
N LYS A 187 12.57 -5.47 -8.32
CA LYS A 187 13.19 -5.27 -9.65
C LYS A 187 12.62 -4.04 -10.35
N LEU A 188 11.30 -3.89 -10.33
CA LEU A 188 10.62 -2.77 -10.98
C LEU A 188 10.95 -1.44 -10.29
N ASN A 189 10.91 -1.38 -8.96
CA ASN A 189 11.27 -0.17 -8.20
C ASN A 189 12.70 0.27 -8.48
N LYS A 190 13.66 -0.67 -8.52
CA LYS A 190 15.06 -0.37 -8.85
C LYS A 190 15.23 0.12 -10.30
N ALA A 191 14.58 -0.55 -11.26
CA ALA A 191 14.69 -0.22 -12.67
C ALA A 191 14.10 1.17 -13.00
N LEU A 192 12.97 1.51 -12.35
CA LEU A 192 12.25 2.77 -12.57
C LEU A 192 12.70 3.89 -11.61
N LYS A 193 13.56 3.59 -10.64
CA LYS A 193 13.95 4.52 -9.55
C LYS A 193 12.73 5.13 -8.85
N GLN A 194 11.69 4.33 -8.70
CA GLN A 194 10.37 4.75 -8.26
C GLN A 194 10.33 4.83 -6.73
N THR A 195 9.59 5.80 -6.19
CA THR A 195 9.27 5.82 -4.76
C THR A 195 8.13 4.85 -4.51
N SER A 196 8.23 4.04 -3.45
CA SER A 196 7.23 3.01 -3.15
C SER A 196 6.85 2.97 -1.69
N ILE A 197 5.56 2.83 -1.43
CA ILE A 197 4.99 2.57 -0.10
C ILE A 197 4.37 1.18 -0.11
N LEU A 198 4.84 0.33 0.77
CA LEU A 198 4.37 -1.04 0.94
C LEU A 198 3.63 -1.16 2.27
N VAL A 199 2.32 -1.25 2.24
CA VAL A 199 1.51 -1.60 3.43
C VAL A 199 1.40 -3.10 3.50
N THR A 200 1.83 -3.70 4.63
CA THR A 200 1.82 -5.15 4.79
C THR A 200 1.93 -5.58 6.24
N HIS A 201 1.50 -6.80 6.52
CA HIS A 201 1.78 -7.54 7.74
C HIS A 201 2.79 -8.68 7.53
N ASP A 202 3.20 -8.94 6.27
CA ASP A 202 4.23 -9.94 5.96
C ASP A 202 5.62 -9.37 6.25
N ILE A 203 6.31 -9.95 7.24
CA ILE A 203 7.61 -9.49 7.71
C ILE A 203 8.71 -10.02 6.79
N GLU A 204 8.73 -11.33 6.58
CA GLU A 204 9.86 -12.03 5.96
C GLU A 204 10.16 -11.52 4.55
N SER A 205 9.13 -11.43 3.70
CA SER A 205 9.30 -10.99 2.31
C SER A 205 9.56 -9.50 2.21
N SER A 206 8.90 -8.71 3.08
CA SER A 206 9.04 -7.26 3.07
C SER A 206 10.42 -6.80 3.48
N PHE A 207 11.03 -7.41 4.51
CA PHE A 207 12.37 -7.06 4.98
C PHE A 207 13.44 -7.23 3.90
N LYS A 208 13.21 -8.11 2.91
CA LYS A 208 14.13 -8.34 1.78
C LYS A 208 14.10 -7.24 0.72
N ILE A 209 13.01 -6.45 0.66
CA ILE A 209 12.77 -5.54 -0.47
C ILE A 209 12.60 -4.07 -0.09
N VAL A 210 12.54 -3.75 1.22
CA VAL A 210 12.35 -2.37 1.68
C VAL A 210 13.63 -1.74 2.18
N ASP A 211 13.74 -0.41 2.06
CA ASP A 211 14.86 0.38 2.58
C ASP A 211 14.65 0.80 4.04
N TYR A 212 13.39 1.03 4.45
CA TYR A 212 13.01 1.56 5.76
C TYR A 212 11.59 1.12 6.14
N ILE A 213 11.31 1.09 7.42
CA ILE A 213 10.05 0.61 7.97
C ILE A 213 9.51 1.64 8.97
N HIS A 214 8.23 1.98 8.85
CA HIS A 214 7.44 2.61 9.90
C HIS A 214 6.49 1.56 10.47
N PHE A 215 6.60 1.28 11.75
CA PHE A 215 5.77 0.28 12.43
C PHE A 215 4.62 0.97 13.17
N MET A 216 3.39 0.60 12.82
CA MET A 216 2.16 1.19 13.35
C MET A 216 1.48 0.28 14.35
N ALA A 217 1.04 0.84 15.48
CA ALA A 217 0.09 0.22 16.39
C ALA A 217 -0.82 1.29 17.01
N ASP A 218 -2.06 0.93 17.27
CA ASP A 218 -3.08 1.81 17.90
C ASP A 218 -3.19 3.20 17.25
N GLY A 219 -3.00 3.27 15.94
CA GLY A 219 -3.08 4.52 15.17
C GLY A 219 -1.86 5.44 15.28
N LYS A 220 -0.72 4.94 15.77
CA LYS A 220 0.53 5.69 15.93
C LYS A 220 1.71 4.96 15.28
N ILE A 221 2.77 5.69 14.96
CA ILE A 221 4.08 5.10 14.68
C ILE A 221 4.74 4.81 16.03
N ILE A 222 5.08 3.55 16.28
CA ILE A 222 5.67 3.09 17.57
C ILE A 222 7.13 2.68 17.46
N ALA A 223 7.60 2.43 16.23
CA ALA A 223 9.00 2.18 15.90
C ALA A 223 9.26 2.50 14.43
N GLU A 224 10.50 2.84 14.12
CA GLU A 224 10.93 3.07 12.75
C GLU A 224 12.42 2.79 12.60
N GLY A 225 12.87 2.46 11.40
CA GLY A 225 14.27 2.18 11.13
C GLY A 225 14.47 1.33 9.87
N SER A 226 15.72 0.95 9.62
CA SER A 226 16.02 -0.08 8.63
C SER A 226 15.40 -1.44 9.04
N PRO A 227 15.27 -2.40 8.12
CA PRO A 227 14.84 -3.77 8.49
C PRO A 227 15.62 -4.36 9.66
N ILE A 228 16.93 -4.11 9.73
CA ILE A 228 17.80 -4.58 10.81
C ILE A 228 17.47 -3.90 12.15
N ASP A 229 17.23 -2.58 12.13
CA ASP A 229 16.89 -1.82 13.33
C ASP A 229 15.54 -2.29 13.91
N VAL A 230 14.54 -2.49 13.05
CA VAL A 230 13.23 -2.98 13.46
C VAL A 230 13.28 -4.42 13.95
N GLN A 231 14.09 -5.26 13.31
CA GLN A 231 14.28 -6.65 13.75
C GLN A 231 14.93 -6.75 15.13
N ASN A 232 15.82 -5.82 15.47
CA ASN A 232 16.56 -5.79 16.74
C ASN A 232 15.94 -4.84 17.78
N THR A 233 14.76 -4.31 17.54
CA THR A 233 14.11 -3.36 18.46
C THR A 233 13.77 -3.99 19.80
N ASP A 234 13.89 -3.22 20.89
CA ASP A 234 13.45 -3.61 22.23
C ASP A 234 11.95 -3.28 22.48
N ASN A 235 11.25 -2.66 21.51
CA ASN A 235 9.84 -2.35 21.65
C ASN A 235 9.01 -3.64 21.77
N PRO A 236 8.34 -3.90 22.89
CA PRO A 236 7.68 -5.17 23.16
C PRO A 236 6.51 -5.46 22.22
N MET A 237 5.81 -4.45 21.69
CA MET A 237 4.73 -4.64 20.71
C MET A 237 5.28 -5.06 19.34
N VAL A 238 6.39 -4.46 18.92
CA VAL A 238 7.05 -4.82 17.65
C VAL A 238 7.66 -6.22 17.75
N ARG A 239 8.31 -6.54 18.89
CA ARG A 239 8.84 -7.88 19.17
C ARG A 239 7.75 -8.95 19.14
N GLN A 240 6.61 -8.70 19.81
CA GLN A 240 5.47 -9.61 19.79
C GLN A 240 5.00 -9.90 18.36
N PHE A 241 4.91 -8.85 17.54
CA PHE A 241 4.47 -8.97 16.17
C PHE A 241 5.46 -9.75 15.30
N ILE A 242 6.76 -9.43 15.38
CA ILE A 242 7.83 -10.09 14.61
C ILE A 242 7.93 -11.57 14.97
N GLU A 243 7.81 -11.89 16.26
CA GLU A 243 7.94 -13.25 16.78
C GLU A 243 6.62 -14.06 16.69
N GLY A 244 5.51 -13.41 16.30
CA GLY A 244 4.20 -14.06 16.23
C GLY A 244 3.66 -14.55 17.57
N LYS A 245 4.07 -13.92 18.70
CA LYS A 245 3.67 -14.35 20.04
C LYS A 245 2.20 -14.01 20.32
N VAL A 246 1.46 -15.00 20.83
CA VAL A 246 0.06 -14.82 21.24
C VAL A 246 -0.04 -13.90 22.45
N ASN A 247 0.84 -14.12 23.45
CA ASN A 247 0.87 -13.30 24.66
C ASN A 247 1.83 -12.13 24.52
N GLY A 248 1.35 -10.92 24.89
CA GLY A 248 2.15 -9.70 24.83
C GLY A 248 1.29 -8.44 25.00
N PRO A 249 1.89 -7.27 24.85
CA PRO A 249 1.18 -5.99 25.04
C PRO A 249 0.07 -5.73 23.99
N TYR A 250 0.11 -6.38 22.82
CA TYR A 250 -0.98 -6.33 21.85
C TYR A 250 -2.00 -7.40 22.20
N SER A 251 -3.20 -6.98 22.65
CA SER A 251 -4.33 -7.85 22.94
C SER A 251 -5.25 -7.96 21.73
N PHE A 252 -5.71 -9.19 21.45
CA PHE A 252 -6.73 -9.46 20.42
C PHE A 252 -8.16 -9.33 20.98
N GLU A 253 -8.30 -9.12 22.31
CA GLU A 253 -9.61 -8.97 22.92
C GLU A 253 -10.18 -7.59 22.57
N TYR A 254 -11.47 -7.56 22.27
CA TYR A 254 -12.20 -6.32 22.09
C TYR A 254 -12.25 -5.56 23.42
N LYS A 255 -11.70 -4.33 23.42
CA LYS A 255 -11.73 -3.48 24.61
C LYS A 255 -13.18 -3.04 24.88
N THR A 256 -13.77 -3.59 25.90
CA THR A 256 -15.11 -3.23 26.38
C THR A 256 -15.05 -2.82 27.85
N ASN A 257 -15.90 -1.89 28.24
CA ASN A 257 -16.12 -1.55 29.65
C ASN A 257 -17.19 -2.46 30.29
N LEU A 258 -17.74 -3.42 29.54
CA LEU A 258 -18.72 -4.37 30.04
C LEU A 258 -17.99 -5.50 30.76
N ASP A 259 -18.39 -5.76 32.01
CA ASP A 259 -17.96 -6.96 32.73
C ASP A 259 -18.80 -8.15 32.23
N TYR A 260 -18.11 -9.16 31.68
CA TYR A 260 -18.75 -10.35 31.14
C TYR A 260 -19.53 -11.14 32.20
N ASN A 261 -18.97 -11.24 33.41
CA ASN A 261 -19.62 -11.95 34.50
C ASN A 261 -20.88 -11.21 34.99
N ALA A 262 -20.75 -9.86 35.12
CA ALA A 262 -21.89 -9.01 35.44
C ALA A 262 -23.00 -9.08 34.37
N TYR A 263 -22.61 -9.12 33.06
CA TYR A 263 -23.57 -9.26 31.95
C TYR A 263 -24.31 -10.58 31.99
N LEU A 264 -23.62 -11.66 32.40
CA LEU A 264 -24.25 -13.00 32.56
C LEU A 264 -24.98 -13.20 33.90
N GLY A 265 -24.90 -12.23 34.82
CA GLY A 265 -25.46 -12.38 36.18
C GLY A 265 -24.74 -13.43 37.03
N ILE A 266 -23.48 -13.72 36.72
CA ILE A 266 -22.60 -14.60 37.48
C ILE A 266 -21.87 -13.75 38.50
N LEU A 267 -22.15 -13.95 39.80
CA LEU A 267 -21.46 -13.32 40.93
C LEU A 267 -20.11 -13.97 41.21
#